data_ee31056370cc5e9f924899661d58362d
#
_entry.id   ee31056370cc5e9f924899661d58362d
#
_cell.length_a   1.000
_cell.length_b   1.000
_cell.length_c   1.000
_cell.angle_alpha   90.00
_cell.angle_beta   90.00
_cell.angle_gamma   90.00
#
_symmetry.space_group_name_H-M   'P 1'
#
loop_
_entity.id
_entity.type
_entity.pdbx_description
1 polymer ?
#
loop_
_entity_poly.entity_id
_entity_poly.type
_entity_poly.pdbx_seq_one_letter_code
_entity_poly.pdbx_strand_id
1 'polypeptide(L)'
;MKLFNEATTFKLTESPTEELLDFDGLKVLVVDNFYENPDIIREGILGTPATYFTPDRPTYPGRHIDIRYDLSSLSTCYKSLISKYFKLNVDVDECLSKHSFLVNVLQSEHSDPNPHIDNTKGYASSIYFNILEECSGGLDFYDFDNNKLGTVDMKYNRMVLYQQFVKHVPYMPEGSFTGDLHRINQQLFIG
;
A
#
# COMPACT_ATOMS: atom_id res chain seq x y z
N MET A 1 -21.35 -5.03 8.75
CA MET A 1 -20.80 -4.16 9.82
C MET A 1 -19.98 -3.10 9.13
N LYS A 2 -20.22 -1.80 9.38
CA LYS A 2 -19.32 -0.75 8.90
C LYS A 2 -18.11 -0.78 9.83
N LEU A 3 -16.96 -1.24 9.32
CA LEU A 3 -15.71 -1.33 10.09
C LEU A 3 -15.12 0.06 10.38
N PHE A 4 -15.42 1.04 9.54
CA PHE A 4 -14.88 2.40 9.62
C PHE A 4 -15.96 3.44 9.36
N ASN A 5 -15.81 4.61 9.97
CA ASN A 5 -16.59 5.78 9.63
C ASN A 5 -15.83 6.57 8.53
N GLU A 6 -16.36 6.57 7.31
CA GLU A 6 -15.69 7.13 6.13
C GLU A 6 -15.23 8.57 6.30
N ALA A 7 -16.09 9.43 6.87
CA ALA A 7 -15.80 10.85 6.97
C ALA A 7 -14.62 11.21 7.89
N THR A 8 -14.30 10.32 8.84
CA THR A 8 -13.24 10.57 9.83
C THR A 8 -12.04 9.66 9.64
N THR A 9 -12.25 8.47 9.09
CA THR A 9 -11.21 7.43 9.02
C THR A 9 -10.17 7.73 7.93
N PHE A 10 -10.62 8.13 6.74
CA PHE A 10 -9.75 8.34 5.58
C PHE A 10 -9.47 9.82 5.31
N LYS A 11 -9.46 10.63 6.37
CA LYS A 11 -9.12 12.04 6.26
C LYS A 11 -7.63 12.21 5.97
N LEU A 12 -7.34 12.91 4.89
CA LEU A 12 -5.98 13.20 4.48
C LEU A 12 -5.37 14.31 5.33
N THR A 13 -4.07 14.23 5.56
CA THR A 13 -3.36 15.33 6.24
C THR A 13 -3.30 16.58 5.34
N GLU A 14 -3.27 17.75 5.96
CA GLU A 14 -3.11 19.03 5.26
C GLU A 14 -1.63 19.31 4.90
N SER A 15 -0.69 18.62 5.52
CA SER A 15 0.75 18.86 5.37
C SER A 15 1.52 17.55 5.17
N PRO A 16 1.28 16.81 4.08
CA PRO A 16 2.08 15.62 3.76
C PRO A 16 3.48 16.02 3.32
N THR A 17 4.44 15.13 3.54
CA THR A 17 5.78 15.26 2.96
C THR A 17 5.86 14.39 1.71
N GLU A 18 6.05 15.01 0.55
CA GLU A 18 6.06 14.34 -0.76
C GLU A 18 7.49 14.27 -1.31
N GLU A 19 7.90 13.11 -1.76
CA GLU A 19 9.20 12.87 -2.40
C GLU A 19 9.02 12.01 -3.64
N LEU A 20 9.52 12.47 -4.79
CA LEU A 20 9.55 11.68 -6.01
C LEU A 20 10.94 11.03 -6.16
N LEU A 21 10.99 9.73 -6.01
CA LEU A 21 12.19 8.93 -6.27
C LEU A 21 12.27 8.59 -7.76
N ASP A 22 13.49 8.56 -8.27
CA ASP A 22 13.78 8.11 -9.64
C ASP A 22 14.83 6.98 -9.58
N PHE A 23 14.41 5.79 -9.91
CA PHE A 23 15.24 4.60 -9.99
C PHE A 23 15.52 4.27 -11.45
N ASP A 24 16.49 4.96 -12.05
CA ASP A 24 16.89 4.78 -13.46
C ASP A 24 15.72 4.98 -14.45
N GLY A 25 14.97 6.08 -14.25
CA GLY A 25 13.78 6.43 -15.04
C GLY A 25 12.46 5.85 -14.53
N LEU A 26 12.50 4.93 -13.56
CA LEU A 26 11.32 4.41 -12.87
C LEU A 26 10.95 5.36 -11.73
N LYS A 27 9.78 5.98 -11.83
CA LYS A 27 9.32 6.96 -10.84
C LYS A 27 8.43 6.31 -9.77
N VAL A 28 8.78 6.57 -8.52
CA VAL A 28 8.01 6.15 -7.34
C VAL A 28 7.76 7.37 -6.46
N LEU A 29 6.51 7.68 -6.19
CA LEU A 29 6.14 8.75 -5.28
C LEU A 29 5.97 8.21 -3.87
N VAL A 30 6.68 8.82 -2.93
CA VAL A 30 6.57 8.56 -1.49
C VAL A 30 5.88 9.74 -0.83
N VAL A 31 4.87 9.48 -0.02
CA VAL A 31 4.17 10.50 0.75
C VAL A 31 4.12 10.09 2.22
N ASP A 32 4.87 10.78 3.05
CA ASP A 32 4.84 10.60 4.51
C ASP A 32 3.72 11.44 5.15
N ASN A 33 3.21 10.97 6.27
CA ASN A 33 2.07 11.57 6.98
C ASN A 33 0.83 11.67 6.08
N PHE A 34 0.47 10.58 5.41
CA PHE A 34 -0.58 10.56 4.40
C PHE A 34 -1.98 10.80 5.00
N TYR A 35 -2.35 10.07 6.06
CA TYR A 35 -3.60 10.28 6.78
C TYR A 35 -3.42 11.17 8.01
N GLU A 36 -4.46 11.94 8.35
CA GLU A 36 -4.48 12.75 9.57
C GLU A 36 -4.52 11.88 10.84
N ASN A 37 -5.31 10.80 10.80
CA ASN A 37 -5.53 9.91 11.95
C ASN A 37 -5.27 8.44 11.60
N PRO A 38 -4.03 8.04 11.29
CA PRO A 38 -3.69 6.68 10.88
C PRO A 38 -3.98 5.63 11.96
N ASP A 39 -3.94 6.02 13.25
CA ASP A 39 -4.23 5.14 14.39
C ASP A 39 -5.64 4.58 14.33
N ILE A 40 -6.63 5.36 13.90
CA ILE A 40 -8.01 4.90 13.75
C ILE A 40 -8.10 3.74 12.74
N ILE A 41 -7.34 3.84 11.64
CA ILE A 41 -7.29 2.79 10.62
C ILE A 41 -6.61 1.55 11.19
N ARG A 42 -5.45 1.74 11.80
CA ARG A 42 -4.67 0.66 12.43
C ARG A 42 -5.48 -0.09 13.49
N GLU A 43 -6.07 0.63 14.43
CA GLU A 43 -6.91 0.06 15.49
C GLU A 43 -8.12 -0.68 14.92
N GLY A 44 -8.74 -0.12 13.89
CA GLY A 44 -9.85 -0.76 13.17
C GLY A 44 -9.44 -2.09 12.53
N ILE A 45 -8.26 -2.17 11.91
CA ILE A 45 -7.74 -3.41 11.34
C ILE A 45 -7.44 -4.43 12.43
N LEU A 46 -6.69 -4.03 13.47
CA LEU A 46 -6.29 -4.92 14.57
C LEU A 46 -7.50 -5.39 15.40
N GLY A 47 -8.51 -4.56 15.56
CA GLY A 47 -9.77 -4.91 16.24
C GLY A 47 -10.74 -5.76 15.40
N THR A 48 -10.42 -5.98 14.11
CA THR A 48 -11.30 -6.79 13.25
C THR A 48 -11.08 -8.28 13.51
N PRO A 49 -12.14 -9.04 13.82
CA PRO A 49 -12.00 -10.47 14.02
C PRO A 49 -11.43 -11.18 12.80
N ALA A 50 -10.54 -12.16 13.01
CA ALA A 50 -9.87 -12.92 11.95
C ALA A 50 -10.84 -13.55 10.93
N THR A 51 -12.07 -13.85 11.35
CA THR A 51 -13.13 -14.42 10.51
C THR A 51 -13.65 -13.48 9.43
N TYR A 52 -13.40 -12.18 9.54
CA TYR A 52 -13.76 -11.19 8.50
C TYR A 52 -12.71 -11.06 7.42
N PHE A 53 -11.49 -11.55 7.65
CA PHE A 53 -10.43 -11.53 6.65
C PHE A 53 -10.54 -12.76 5.76
N THR A 54 -10.53 -12.52 4.47
CA THR A 54 -10.44 -13.58 3.47
C THR A 54 -8.98 -14.02 3.34
N PRO A 55 -8.67 -15.33 3.43
CA PRO A 55 -7.33 -15.81 3.12
C PRO A 55 -6.94 -15.40 1.71
N ASP A 56 -5.72 -14.94 1.54
CA ASP A 56 -5.19 -14.67 0.22
C ASP A 56 -5.05 -15.95 -0.61
N ARG A 57 -4.86 -15.77 -1.91
CA ARG A 57 -4.64 -16.90 -2.81
C ARG A 57 -3.33 -17.60 -2.43
N PRO A 58 -3.13 -18.90 -2.79
CA PRO A 58 -1.91 -19.63 -2.45
C PRO A 58 -0.59 -18.96 -2.87
N THR A 59 -0.66 -18.04 -3.85
CA THR A 59 0.47 -17.27 -4.36
C THR A 59 0.72 -15.96 -3.62
N TYR A 60 -0.19 -15.55 -2.73
CA TYR A 60 -0.09 -14.33 -1.94
C TYR A 60 -0.33 -14.67 -0.48
N PRO A 61 0.72 -14.74 0.34
CA PRO A 61 0.57 -15.03 1.77
C PRO A 61 -0.06 -13.84 2.48
N GLY A 62 -0.98 -14.16 3.37
CA GLY A 62 -1.65 -13.18 4.21
C GLY A 62 -3.17 -13.28 4.14
N ARG A 63 -3.81 -12.27 4.67
CA ARG A 63 -5.27 -12.14 4.69
C ARG A 63 -5.64 -10.74 4.28
N HIS A 64 -6.75 -10.59 3.59
CA HIS A 64 -7.26 -9.28 3.20
C HIS A 64 -8.72 -9.10 3.54
N ILE A 65 -9.12 -7.86 3.68
CA ILE A 65 -10.51 -7.45 3.74
C ILE A 65 -10.75 -6.41 2.65
N ASP A 66 -11.70 -6.69 1.77
CA ASP A 66 -12.13 -5.74 0.75
C ASP A 66 -13.11 -4.76 1.38
N ILE A 67 -12.75 -3.50 1.35
CA ILE A 67 -13.59 -2.42 1.85
C ILE A 67 -14.02 -1.57 0.66
N ARG A 68 -15.32 -1.47 0.45
CA ARG A 68 -15.91 -0.61 -0.59
C ARG A 68 -16.62 0.54 0.10
N TYR A 69 -15.98 1.69 0.07
CA TYR A 69 -16.54 2.95 0.56
C TYR A 69 -16.52 4.01 -0.54
N ASP A 70 -17.29 5.07 -0.33
CA ASP A 70 -17.11 6.29 -1.10
C ASP A 70 -15.78 6.94 -0.73
N LEU A 71 -14.85 6.91 -1.66
CA LEU A 71 -13.49 7.41 -1.50
C LEU A 71 -13.23 8.65 -2.35
N SER A 72 -14.24 9.46 -2.57
CA SER A 72 -14.14 10.65 -3.40
C SER A 72 -12.98 11.57 -3.01
N SER A 73 -12.69 11.70 -1.71
CA SER A 73 -11.54 12.47 -1.21
C SER A 73 -10.21 11.83 -1.60
N LEU A 74 -10.07 10.51 -1.45
CA LEU A 74 -8.88 9.77 -1.88
C LEU A 74 -8.73 9.84 -3.41
N SER A 75 -9.81 9.65 -4.15
CA SER A 75 -9.83 9.76 -5.61
C SER A 75 -9.29 11.12 -6.07
N THR A 76 -9.78 12.19 -5.48
CA THR A 76 -9.32 13.56 -5.76
C THR A 76 -7.84 13.75 -5.45
N CYS A 77 -7.37 13.21 -4.30
CA CYS A 77 -5.97 13.26 -3.92
C CYS A 77 -5.08 12.52 -4.93
N TYR A 78 -5.39 11.28 -5.26
CA TYR A 78 -4.61 10.49 -6.22
C TYR A 78 -4.58 11.13 -7.61
N LYS A 79 -5.70 11.68 -8.08
CA LYS A 79 -5.75 12.44 -9.34
C LYS A 79 -4.76 13.61 -9.33
N SER A 80 -4.75 14.37 -8.23
CA SER A 80 -3.81 15.48 -8.06
C SER A 80 -2.35 15.04 -8.05
N LEU A 81 -2.02 14.00 -7.27
CA LEU A 81 -0.66 13.47 -7.18
C LEU A 81 -0.18 12.88 -8.51
N ILE A 82 -1.01 12.11 -9.19
CA ILE A 82 -0.68 11.51 -10.49
C ILE A 82 -0.45 12.60 -11.53
N SER A 83 -1.33 13.60 -11.62
CA SER A 83 -1.17 14.72 -12.53
C SER A 83 0.10 15.51 -12.24
N LYS A 84 0.40 15.79 -10.98
CA LYS A 84 1.57 16.57 -10.54
C LYS A 84 2.89 15.87 -10.87
N TYR A 85 3.01 14.59 -10.55
CA TYR A 85 4.29 13.87 -10.58
C TYR A 85 4.51 13.01 -11.82
N PHE A 86 3.44 12.44 -12.37
CA PHE A 86 3.55 11.56 -13.55
C PHE A 86 3.08 12.22 -14.84
N LYS A 87 2.52 13.44 -14.76
CA LYS A 87 2.07 14.23 -15.90
C LYS A 87 1.03 13.52 -16.80
N LEU A 88 0.25 12.65 -16.22
CA LEU A 88 -0.83 11.92 -16.90
C LEU A 88 -2.18 12.39 -16.39
N ASN A 89 -3.13 12.60 -17.31
CA ASN A 89 -4.54 12.75 -16.95
C ASN A 89 -5.14 11.34 -16.86
N VAL A 90 -5.43 10.91 -15.65
CA VAL A 90 -6.12 9.65 -15.39
C VAL A 90 -7.56 9.97 -15.06
N ASP A 91 -8.48 9.29 -15.71
CA ASP A 91 -9.87 9.33 -15.29
C ASP A 91 -10.01 8.50 -14.00
N VAL A 92 -10.03 9.20 -12.87
CA VAL A 92 -9.96 8.59 -11.55
C VAL A 92 -11.33 8.12 -11.07
N ASP A 93 -12.43 8.60 -11.67
CA ASP A 93 -13.79 8.24 -11.26
C ASP A 93 -14.11 6.76 -11.55
N GLU A 94 -13.42 6.16 -12.53
CA GLU A 94 -13.47 4.71 -12.79
C GLU A 94 -12.39 3.92 -12.01
N CYS A 95 -11.55 4.55 -11.22
CA CYS A 95 -10.21 4.04 -10.93
C CYS A 95 -9.97 3.44 -9.55
N LEU A 96 -10.78 3.70 -8.54
CA LEU A 96 -10.65 3.00 -7.26
C LEU A 96 -11.41 1.68 -7.29
N SER A 97 -10.91 0.74 -8.08
CA SER A 97 -11.61 -0.52 -8.33
C SER A 97 -11.53 -1.49 -7.14
N LYS A 98 -10.51 -1.39 -6.31
CA LYS A 98 -10.32 -2.30 -5.18
C LYS A 98 -9.60 -1.63 -4.01
N HIS A 99 -10.20 -1.76 -2.86
CA HIS A 99 -9.69 -1.29 -1.59
C HIS A 99 -9.47 -2.49 -0.70
N SER A 100 -8.26 -2.75 -0.36
CA SER A 100 -7.94 -3.90 0.48
C SER A 100 -7.04 -3.49 1.63
N PHE A 101 -7.31 -4.04 2.81
CA PHE A 101 -6.35 -4.06 3.89
C PHE A 101 -5.71 -5.44 3.93
N LEU A 102 -4.38 -5.47 3.87
CA LEU A 102 -3.61 -6.69 3.97
C LEU A 102 -3.04 -6.84 5.37
N VAL A 103 -3.19 -8.03 5.91
CA VAL A 103 -2.60 -8.44 7.19
C VAL A 103 -1.82 -9.72 6.94
N ASN A 104 -0.50 -9.63 6.96
CA ASN A 104 0.38 -10.80 6.88
C ASN A 104 0.72 -11.29 8.29
N VAL A 105 0.36 -12.52 8.60
CA VAL A 105 0.38 -13.02 9.98
C VAL A 105 1.77 -13.33 10.49
N LEU A 106 2.62 -13.95 9.68
CA LEU A 106 3.98 -14.34 10.09
C LEU A 106 4.94 -14.26 8.89
N GLN A 107 6.22 -13.99 9.17
CA GLN A 107 7.27 -14.05 8.16
C GLN A 107 7.41 -15.45 7.54
N SER A 108 7.17 -16.51 8.33
CA SER A 108 7.19 -17.90 7.87
C SER A 108 6.06 -18.25 6.90
N GLU A 109 5.00 -17.47 6.87
CA GLU A 109 3.88 -17.59 5.92
C GLU A 109 4.16 -16.78 4.65
N HIS A 110 5.20 -15.94 4.67
CA HIS A 110 5.62 -15.16 3.53
C HIS A 110 6.58 -16.01 2.69
N SER A 111 6.09 -16.57 1.61
CA SER A 111 6.96 -17.06 0.55
C SER A 111 7.51 -15.83 -0.17
N ASP A 112 8.82 -15.72 -0.38
CA ASP A 112 9.41 -14.65 -1.18
C ASP A 112 8.73 -14.62 -2.55
N PRO A 113 7.82 -13.69 -2.80
CA PRO A 113 7.17 -13.61 -4.09
C PRO A 113 8.21 -13.17 -5.12
N ASN A 114 8.15 -13.79 -6.29
CA ASN A 114 8.95 -13.29 -7.41
C ASN A 114 8.53 -11.88 -7.81
N PRO A 115 9.46 -11.05 -8.28
CA PRO A 115 9.11 -9.75 -8.84
C PRO A 115 8.04 -9.88 -9.92
N HIS A 116 6.97 -9.12 -9.80
CA HIS A 116 5.81 -9.18 -10.67
C HIS A 116 5.29 -7.78 -11.03
N ILE A 117 4.41 -7.73 -12.01
CA ILE A 117 3.62 -6.55 -12.35
C ILE A 117 2.17 -6.81 -11.95
N ASP A 118 1.46 -5.82 -11.45
CA ASP A 118 0.05 -5.96 -11.08
C ASP A 118 -0.86 -5.90 -12.32
N ASN A 119 -0.59 -4.96 -13.21
CA ASN A 119 -1.33 -4.77 -14.45
C ASN A 119 -0.47 -4.01 -15.48
N THR A 120 -0.91 -3.98 -16.72
CA THR A 120 -0.24 -3.23 -17.80
C THR A 120 -0.62 -1.74 -17.83
N LYS A 121 -1.61 -1.32 -17.05
CA LYS A 121 -2.11 0.06 -16.97
C LYS A 121 -2.42 0.43 -15.55
N GLY A 122 -2.46 1.74 -15.28
CA GLY A 122 -2.88 2.29 -13.99
C GLY A 122 -1.77 2.42 -12.97
N TYR A 123 -2.17 2.66 -11.74
CA TYR A 123 -1.28 2.87 -10.59
C TYR A 123 -1.64 1.94 -9.46
N ALA A 124 -0.65 1.57 -8.68
CA ALA A 124 -0.81 0.87 -7.41
C ALA A 124 -0.26 1.72 -6.27
N SER A 125 -0.87 1.59 -5.11
CA SER A 125 -0.43 2.29 -3.92
C SER A 125 -0.49 1.37 -2.70
N SER A 126 0.56 1.45 -1.87
CA SER A 126 0.65 0.78 -0.58
C SER A 126 0.77 1.83 0.53
N ILE A 127 -0.07 1.72 1.57
CA ILE A 127 0.00 2.59 2.73
C ILE A 127 0.24 1.73 3.97
N TYR A 128 1.28 2.05 4.74
CA TYR A 128 1.75 1.21 5.86
C TYR A 128 1.25 1.71 7.21
N PHE A 129 0.88 0.77 8.09
CA PHE A 129 0.37 1.05 9.43
C PHE A 129 1.14 0.37 10.56
N ASN A 130 2.26 -0.27 10.28
CA ASN A 130 3.15 -0.77 11.32
C ASN A 130 4.14 0.30 11.77
N ILE A 131 4.42 0.34 13.05
CA ILE A 131 5.58 1.04 13.58
C ILE A 131 6.84 0.19 13.36
N LEU A 132 8.01 0.81 13.34
CA LEU A 132 9.26 0.14 12.98
C LEU A 132 9.63 -1.02 13.93
N GLU A 133 9.25 -0.89 15.19
CA GLU A 133 9.49 -1.89 16.24
C GLU A 133 8.67 -3.18 16.02
N GLU A 134 7.61 -3.11 15.25
CA GLU A 134 6.73 -4.25 14.97
C GLU A 134 7.13 -5.01 13.72
N CYS A 135 7.42 -4.28 12.66
CA CYS A 135 7.72 -4.86 11.36
C CYS A 135 8.56 -3.88 10.55
N SER A 136 9.58 -4.40 9.88
CA SER A 136 10.38 -3.67 8.90
C SER A 136 10.23 -4.28 7.50
N GLY A 137 10.79 -3.62 6.50
CA GLY A 137 10.72 -4.01 5.10
C GLY A 137 10.16 -2.89 4.23
N GLY A 138 9.50 -3.25 3.13
CA GLY A 138 8.98 -2.25 2.20
C GLY A 138 8.63 -2.85 0.84
N LEU A 139 8.99 -2.14 -0.22
CA LEU A 139 8.87 -2.57 -1.61
C LEU A 139 10.22 -2.47 -2.32
N ASP A 140 10.61 -3.55 -2.96
CA ASP A 140 11.71 -3.58 -3.91
C ASP A 140 11.17 -3.39 -5.33
N PHE A 141 11.90 -2.62 -6.13
CA PHE A 141 11.58 -2.32 -7.52
C PHE A 141 12.65 -2.87 -8.44
N TYR A 142 12.24 -3.39 -9.60
CA TYR A 142 13.09 -4.12 -10.53
C TYR A 142 12.89 -3.64 -11.97
N ASP A 143 13.92 -3.80 -12.80
CA ASP A 143 13.80 -3.71 -14.25
C ASP A 143 13.13 -4.98 -14.85
N PHE A 144 12.97 -5.00 -16.16
CA PHE A 144 12.38 -6.16 -16.85
C PHE A 144 13.29 -7.39 -16.85
N ASP A 145 14.60 -7.22 -16.64
CA ASP A 145 15.60 -8.30 -16.56
C ASP A 145 15.76 -8.84 -15.13
N ASN A 146 14.95 -8.37 -14.18
CA ASN A 146 14.98 -8.68 -12.75
C ASN A 146 16.22 -8.16 -12.01
N ASN A 147 16.86 -7.10 -12.50
CA ASN A 147 17.85 -6.40 -11.72
C ASN A 147 17.13 -5.44 -10.75
N LYS A 148 17.53 -5.47 -9.49
CA LYS A 148 16.97 -4.57 -8.49
C LYS A 148 17.42 -3.13 -8.76
N LEU A 149 16.47 -2.23 -8.90
CA LEU A 149 16.70 -0.80 -9.14
C LEU A 149 16.72 0.01 -7.85
N GLY A 150 15.86 -0.34 -6.88
CA GLY A 150 15.77 0.40 -5.63
C GLY A 150 14.81 -0.23 -4.64
N THR A 151 14.80 0.34 -3.43
CA THR A 151 13.91 -0.04 -2.34
C THR A 151 13.23 1.20 -1.78
N VAL A 152 11.95 1.09 -1.45
CA VAL A 152 11.25 2.05 -0.59
C VAL A 152 10.88 1.36 0.70
N ASP A 153 11.50 1.78 1.80
CA ASP A 153 11.22 1.23 3.12
C ASP A 153 9.82 1.60 3.60
N MET A 154 9.17 0.65 4.26
CA MET A 154 7.92 0.92 4.96
C MET A 154 8.18 1.87 6.13
N LYS A 155 7.22 2.76 6.37
CA LYS A 155 7.19 3.67 7.51
C LYS A 155 5.74 3.90 7.89
N TYR A 156 5.47 4.04 9.17
CA TYR A 156 4.14 4.33 9.65
C TYR A 156 3.52 5.54 8.95
N ASN A 157 2.30 5.38 8.43
CA ASN A 157 1.56 6.40 7.69
C ASN A 157 2.27 6.90 6.41
N ARG A 158 3.08 6.03 5.79
CA ARG A 158 3.71 6.26 4.49
C ARG A 158 2.88 5.65 3.38
N MET A 159 2.57 6.44 2.37
CA MET A 159 2.02 6.00 1.09
C MET A 159 3.13 5.90 0.04
N VAL A 160 3.14 4.82 -0.71
CA VAL A 160 4.02 4.60 -1.87
C VAL A 160 3.13 4.42 -3.09
N LEU A 161 3.33 5.25 -4.12
CA LEU A 161 2.54 5.24 -5.37
C LEU A 161 3.45 5.01 -6.57
N TYR A 162 3.10 4.05 -7.41
CA TYR A 162 3.85 3.66 -8.61
C TYR A 162 2.92 3.15 -9.71
N GLN A 163 3.43 3.04 -10.92
CA GLN A 163 2.66 2.49 -12.04
C GLN A 163 2.57 0.96 -11.96
N GLN A 164 1.39 0.39 -12.21
CA GLN A 164 1.13 -1.06 -12.03
C GLN A 164 1.97 -1.96 -12.94
N PHE A 165 2.49 -1.45 -14.06
CA PHE A 165 3.39 -2.20 -14.95
C PHE A 165 4.84 -2.29 -14.47
N VAL A 166 5.15 -1.61 -13.36
CA VAL A 166 6.49 -1.67 -12.76
C VAL A 166 6.65 -2.98 -12.01
N LYS A 167 7.74 -3.69 -12.29
CA LYS A 167 8.08 -4.89 -11.52
C LYS A 167 8.44 -4.53 -10.10
N HIS A 168 7.78 -5.16 -9.18
CA HIS A 168 8.01 -4.93 -7.75
C HIS A 168 7.74 -6.20 -6.95
N VAL A 169 8.19 -6.19 -5.71
CA VAL A 169 7.94 -7.26 -4.74
C VAL A 169 7.94 -6.69 -3.32
N PRO A 170 7.08 -7.16 -2.42
CA PRO A 170 7.20 -6.85 -1.00
C PRO A 170 8.54 -7.35 -0.48
N TYR A 171 9.33 -6.45 0.10
CA TYR A 171 10.59 -6.77 0.74
C TYR A 171 10.39 -6.92 2.24
N MET A 172 10.80 -8.07 2.78
CA MET A 172 10.73 -8.36 4.22
C MET A 172 12.04 -9.04 4.64
N PRO A 173 12.96 -8.31 5.26
CA PRO A 173 14.22 -8.88 5.72
C PRO A 173 13.97 -9.95 6.80
N GLU A 174 14.90 -10.90 6.91
CA GLU A 174 14.86 -11.91 7.96
C GLU A 174 14.80 -11.24 9.34
N GLY A 175 13.90 -11.72 10.20
CA GLY A 175 13.68 -11.13 11.53
C GLY A 175 12.90 -9.81 11.52
N SER A 176 12.28 -9.44 10.38
CA SER A 176 11.55 -8.19 10.26
C SER A 176 10.26 -8.12 11.09
N PHE A 177 9.73 -9.27 11.51
CA PHE A 177 8.55 -9.33 12.38
C PHE A 177 8.96 -9.60 13.83
N THR A 178 8.34 -8.90 14.78
CA THR A 178 8.53 -9.13 16.20
C THR A 178 7.29 -9.77 16.82
N GLY A 179 7.44 -11.00 17.36
CA GLY A 179 6.35 -11.71 18.04
C GLY A 179 5.19 -12.11 17.11
N ASP A 180 3.97 -12.00 17.62
CA ASP A 180 2.72 -12.31 16.89
C ASP A 180 2.18 -11.10 16.11
N LEU A 181 3.01 -10.10 15.85
CA LEU A 181 2.60 -8.88 15.17
C LEU A 181 2.48 -9.11 13.67
N HIS A 182 1.49 -8.46 13.08
CA HIS A 182 1.16 -8.57 11.67
C HIS A 182 1.77 -7.41 10.89
N ARG A 183 2.18 -7.67 9.64
CA ARG A 183 2.39 -6.59 8.68
C ARG A 183 1.03 -6.09 8.21
N ILE A 184 0.77 -4.79 8.38
CA ILE A 184 -0.52 -4.17 8.10
C ILE A 184 -0.32 -3.09 7.04
N ASN A 185 -1.01 -3.23 5.93
CA ASN A 185 -1.01 -2.21 4.88
C ASN A 185 -2.35 -2.13 4.15
N GLN A 186 -2.64 -0.97 3.60
CA GLN A 186 -3.73 -0.74 2.67
C GLN A 186 -3.18 -0.77 1.25
N GLN A 187 -3.84 -1.54 0.38
CA GLN A 187 -3.55 -1.59 -1.05
C GLN A 187 -4.67 -0.90 -1.83
N LEU A 188 -4.29 -0.08 -2.79
CA LEU A 188 -5.19 0.63 -3.69
C LEU A 188 -4.72 0.44 -5.13
N PHE A 189 -5.64 0.07 -5.99
CA PHE A 189 -5.40 -0.05 -7.43
C PHE A 189 -6.22 1.00 -8.16
N ILE A 190 -5.58 1.73 -9.06
CA ILE A 190 -6.10 2.93 -9.73
C ILE A 190 -5.91 2.77 -11.23
N GLY A 191 -7.01 2.62 -11.99
CA GLY A 191 -7.00 2.52 -13.46
C GLY A 191 -7.30 1.17 -14.05
#